data_563bcb0f7188003cbb518e94d10c1e81
#
_entry.id   563bcb0f7188003cbb518e94d10c1e81
#
_cell.length_a   1.000
_cell.length_b   1.000
_cell.length_c   1.000
_cell.angle_alpha   90.00
_cell.angle_beta   90.00
_cell.angle_gamma   90.00
#
_symmetry.space_group_name_H-M   'P 1'
#
loop_
_entity.id
_entity.type
_entity.pdbx_description
1 polymer ?
#
loop_
_entity_poly.entity_id
_entity_poly.type
_entity_poly.pdbx_seq_one_letter_code
_entity_poly.pdbx_strand_id
1 'polypeptide(L)'
;MNRFDNESRRTAEARNGNGGELGAAARELSKIAVEENKRTTGLSQRAAYRKRLFEMRRGLNGEYRRNYALAAGSVFCGAVGEVLVNEYYRVEKQLRIAAAEAESLKFGRLPCFAAGEAAGSLRCAVLAKKLCELCGGAPGIGSVVEFFDEYQQNKPLTTREIQLLPAMLRRAELETLYGIVCTAGDGPLGTGRAAALQNVLAAL
;
A
#
# COMPACT_ATOMS: atom_id res chain seq x y z
N MET A 1 5.08 -13.90 36.66
CA MET A 1 4.47 -12.84 35.85
C MET A 1 5.08 -12.94 34.46
N ASN A 2 4.33 -13.50 33.48
CA ASN A 2 4.85 -14.08 32.25
C ASN A 2 5.21 -13.05 31.18
N ARG A 3 6.34 -13.28 30.51
CA ARG A 3 6.86 -12.47 29.39
C ARG A 3 5.84 -12.35 28.23
N PHE A 4 4.98 -13.36 28.06
CA PHE A 4 3.89 -13.40 27.07
C PHE A 4 2.76 -12.41 27.36
N ASP A 5 2.45 -12.12 28.64
CA ASP A 5 1.41 -11.14 28.98
C ASP A 5 1.85 -9.70 28.70
N ASN A 6 3.15 -9.42 28.72
CA ASN A 6 3.69 -8.08 28.49
C ASN A 6 3.78 -7.75 26.99
N GLU A 7 4.03 -8.75 26.14
CA GLU A 7 3.97 -8.59 24.67
C GLU A 7 2.56 -8.41 24.17
N SER A 8 1.60 -9.18 24.70
CA SER A 8 0.18 -9.04 24.35
C SER A 8 -0.40 -7.69 24.79
N ARG A 9 0.04 -7.13 25.92
CA ARG A 9 -0.36 -5.78 26.34
C ARG A 9 0.26 -4.70 25.47
N ARG A 10 1.54 -4.78 25.13
CA ARG A 10 2.21 -3.81 24.26
C ARG A 10 1.62 -3.79 22.84
N THR A 11 1.22 -4.96 22.32
CA THR A 11 0.53 -5.04 21.02
C THR A 11 -0.90 -4.52 21.08
N ALA A 12 -1.60 -4.65 22.22
CA ALA A 12 -2.92 -4.08 22.43
C ALA A 12 -2.89 -2.55 22.61
N GLU A 13 -1.89 -2.03 23.34
CA GLU A 13 -1.68 -0.58 23.52
C GLU A 13 -1.24 0.11 22.24
N ALA A 14 -0.39 -0.51 21.44
CA ALA A 14 -0.02 -0.02 20.11
C ALA A 14 -1.23 -0.02 19.14
N ARG A 15 -2.13 -0.99 19.25
CA ARG A 15 -3.41 -1.01 18.49
C ARG A 15 -4.35 0.12 18.89
N ASN A 16 -4.46 0.44 20.19
CA ASN A 16 -5.35 1.51 20.68
C ASN A 16 -4.84 2.92 20.33
N GLY A 17 -3.53 3.14 20.28
CA GLY A 17 -2.96 4.42 19.87
C GLY A 17 -3.22 4.76 18.39
N ASN A 18 -3.19 3.73 17.54
CA ASN A 18 -3.36 3.92 16.08
C ASN A 18 -4.83 4.08 15.68
N GLY A 19 -5.78 3.54 16.44
CA GLY A 19 -7.21 3.61 16.14
C GLY A 19 -7.75 5.04 16.11
N GLY A 20 -7.34 5.87 17.06
CA GLY A 20 -7.74 7.29 17.08
C GLY A 20 -7.23 8.07 15.87
N GLU A 21 -6.03 7.79 15.38
CA GLU A 21 -5.42 8.43 14.22
C GLU A 21 -6.09 8.00 12.92
N LEU A 22 -6.38 6.70 12.77
CA LEU A 22 -7.08 6.15 11.61
C LEU A 22 -8.48 6.77 11.45
N GLY A 23 -9.25 6.80 12.53
CA GLY A 23 -10.58 7.40 12.52
C GLY A 23 -10.54 8.91 12.25
N ALA A 24 -9.57 9.64 12.82
CA ALA A 24 -9.40 11.06 12.55
C ALA A 24 -9.07 11.31 11.07
N ALA A 25 -8.14 10.57 10.49
CA ALA A 25 -7.79 10.69 9.08
C ALA A 25 -8.97 10.33 8.16
N ALA A 26 -9.73 9.30 8.48
CA ALA A 26 -10.94 8.92 7.74
C ALA A 26 -12.00 10.04 7.76
N ARG A 27 -12.26 10.65 8.93
CA ARG A 27 -13.17 11.79 9.06
C ARG A 27 -12.72 13.00 8.26
N GLU A 28 -11.43 13.34 8.29
CA GLU A 28 -10.92 14.48 7.50
C GLU A 28 -11.08 14.24 6.00
N LEU A 29 -10.73 13.05 5.50
CA LEU A 29 -10.93 12.71 4.09
C LEU A 29 -12.41 12.69 3.69
N SER A 30 -13.31 12.34 4.61
CA SER A 30 -14.75 12.34 4.32
C SER A 30 -15.34 13.73 4.13
N LYS A 31 -14.67 14.80 4.60
CA LYS A 31 -15.09 16.19 4.39
C LYS A 31 -14.80 16.69 2.99
N ILE A 32 -13.83 16.10 2.28
CA ILE A 32 -13.43 16.54 0.94
C ILE A 32 -14.55 16.23 -0.06
N ALA A 33 -14.90 17.21 -0.89
CA ALA A 33 -15.91 17.03 -1.93
C ALA A 33 -15.53 15.91 -2.91
N VAL A 34 -16.51 15.17 -3.36
CA VAL A 34 -16.36 14.05 -4.30
C VAL A 34 -17.28 14.27 -5.48
N GLU A 35 -16.78 14.05 -6.68
CA GLU A 35 -17.53 14.15 -7.92
C GLU A 35 -17.35 12.89 -8.79
N GLU A 36 -18.29 12.63 -9.72
CA GLU A 36 -18.07 11.61 -10.74
C GLU A 36 -16.95 12.04 -11.68
N ASN A 37 -16.01 11.14 -11.92
CA ASN A 37 -14.97 11.40 -12.92
C ASN A 37 -15.56 11.38 -14.33
N LYS A 38 -15.90 12.56 -14.84
CA LYS A 38 -16.40 12.74 -16.21
C LYS A 38 -15.28 12.86 -17.24
N ARG A 39 -14.04 13.08 -16.81
CA ARG A 39 -12.89 13.43 -17.68
C ARG A 39 -12.11 12.22 -18.15
N THR A 40 -12.12 11.10 -17.41
CA THR A 40 -11.35 9.91 -17.76
C THR A 40 -12.26 8.72 -18.05
N THR A 41 -11.92 7.99 -19.10
CA THR A 41 -12.62 6.74 -19.41
C THR A 41 -12.12 5.60 -18.53
N GLY A 42 -12.93 4.57 -18.32
CA GLY A 42 -12.50 3.37 -17.60
C GLY A 42 -11.27 2.69 -18.25
N LEU A 43 -11.14 2.83 -19.58
CA LEU A 43 -9.96 2.31 -20.31
C LEU A 43 -8.69 3.08 -19.96
N SER A 44 -8.74 4.42 -19.90
CA SER A 44 -7.56 5.22 -19.53
C SER A 44 -7.14 5.00 -18.09
N GLN A 45 -8.08 4.81 -17.17
CA GLN A 45 -7.80 4.48 -15.77
C GLN A 45 -7.15 3.10 -15.63
N ARG A 46 -7.64 2.10 -16.38
CA ARG A 46 -7.03 0.77 -16.44
C ARG A 46 -5.62 0.83 -17.02
N ALA A 47 -5.42 1.57 -18.10
CA ALA A 47 -4.11 1.75 -18.70
C ALA A 47 -3.13 2.40 -17.73
N ALA A 48 -3.54 3.45 -17.00
CA ALA A 48 -2.72 4.09 -15.97
C ALA A 48 -2.38 3.13 -14.81
N TYR A 49 -3.35 2.32 -14.35
CA TYR A 49 -3.13 1.31 -13.33
C TYR A 49 -2.08 0.27 -13.79
N ARG A 50 -2.24 -0.28 -14.99
CA ARG A 50 -1.30 -1.25 -15.57
C ARG A 50 0.10 -0.67 -15.80
N LYS A 51 0.18 0.56 -16.30
CA LYS A 51 1.45 1.28 -16.47
C LYS A 51 2.19 1.39 -15.14
N ARG A 52 1.48 1.77 -14.07
CA ARG A 52 2.09 1.89 -12.75
C ARG A 52 2.59 0.55 -12.21
N LEU A 53 1.82 -0.53 -12.37
CA LEU A 53 2.28 -1.89 -12.00
C LEU A 53 3.53 -2.31 -12.79
N PHE A 54 3.58 -1.99 -14.09
CA PHE A 54 4.73 -2.29 -14.92
C PHE A 54 5.99 -1.53 -14.46
N GLU A 55 5.85 -0.25 -14.13
CA GLU A 55 6.94 0.58 -13.60
C GLU A 55 7.48 0.01 -12.29
N MET A 56 6.60 -0.34 -11.36
CA MET A 56 6.98 -0.96 -10.08
C MET A 56 7.69 -2.30 -10.32
N ARG A 57 7.14 -3.17 -11.17
CA ARG A 57 7.77 -4.45 -11.50
C ARG A 57 9.15 -4.28 -12.08
N ARG A 58 9.31 -3.33 -13.00
CA ARG A 58 10.62 -3.05 -13.63
C ARG A 58 11.64 -2.55 -12.60
N GLY A 59 11.25 -1.61 -11.73
CA GLY A 59 12.15 -1.07 -10.70
C GLY A 59 12.53 -2.14 -9.67
N LEU A 60 11.56 -2.85 -9.10
CA LEU A 60 11.80 -3.90 -8.11
C LEU A 60 12.66 -5.05 -8.66
N ASN A 61 12.43 -5.46 -9.92
CA ASN A 61 13.27 -6.47 -10.57
C ASN A 61 14.70 -5.96 -10.81
N GLY A 62 14.85 -4.69 -11.17
CA GLY A 62 16.16 -4.05 -11.31
C GLY A 62 16.95 -4.08 -10.01
N GLU A 63 16.32 -3.67 -8.91
CA GLU A 63 16.93 -3.69 -7.57
C GLU A 63 17.23 -5.11 -7.09
N TYR A 64 16.31 -6.05 -7.30
CA TYR A 64 16.55 -7.46 -6.99
C TYR A 64 17.79 -7.99 -7.71
N ARG A 65 17.90 -7.79 -9.04
CA ARG A 65 19.05 -8.27 -9.82
C ARG A 65 20.36 -7.65 -9.37
N ARG A 66 20.35 -6.35 -9.06
CA ARG A 66 21.52 -5.63 -8.55
C ARG A 66 22.00 -6.24 -7.22
N ASN A 67 21.07 -6.39 -6.26
CA ASN A 67 21.39 -6.91 -4.93
C ASN A 67 21.76 -8.40 -4.97
N TYR A 68 21.11 -9.19 -5.84
CA TYR A 68 21.45 -10.59 -6.06
C TYR A 68 22.88 -10.76 -6.60
N ALA A 69 23.30 -9.92 -7.56
CA ALA A 69 24.64 -9.95 -8.10
C ALA A 69 25.71 -9.59 -7.04
N LEU A 70 25.41 -8.62 -6.16
CA LEU A 70 26.30 -8.28 -5.03
C LEU A 70 26.40 -9.46 -4.06
N ALA A 71 25.30 -10.05 -3.65
CA ALA A 71 25.26 -11.20 -2.76
C ALA A 71 25.99 -12.41 -3.34
N ALA A 72 25.80 -12.71 -4.61
CA ALA A 72 26.51 -13.78 -5.31
C ALA A 72 28.05 -13.55 -5.39
N GLY A 73 28.48 -12.30 -5.42
CA GLY A 73 29.89 -11.90 -5.33
C GLY A 73 30.41 -11.80 -3.91
N SER A 74 29.65 -12.24 -2.89
CA SER A 74 29.99 -12.10 -1.46
C SER A 74 30.18 -10.64 -1.04
N VAL A 75 29.54 -9.69 -1.70
CA VAL A 75 29.53 -8.27 -1.37
C VAL A 75 28.24 -7.96 -0.60
N PHE A 76 28.36 -7.25 0.51
CA PHE A 76 27.22 -6.84 1.31
C PHE A 76 26.30 -5.91 0.50
N CYS A 77 25.06 -6.32 0.33
CA CYS A 77 24.05 -5.58 -0.43
C CYS A 77 23.16 -4.65 0.42
N GLY A 78 23.51 -4.46 1.68
CA GLY A 78 22.69 -3.69 2.63
C GLY A 78 21.51 -4.49 3.18
N ALA A 79 21.00 -4.09 4.36
CA ALA A 79 19.92 -4.82 5.04
C ALA A 79 18.64 -4.92 4.19
N VAL A 80 18.27 -3.86 3.46
CA VAL A 80 17.10 -3.87 2.56
C VAL A 80 17.34 -4.82 1.38
N GLY A 81 18.57 -4.82 0.83
CA GLY A 81 18.96 -5.70 -0.27
C GLY A 81 18.89 -7.17 0.11
N GLU A 82 19.37 -7.53 1.32
CA GLU A 82 19.30 -8.91 1.84
C GLU A 82 17.84 -9.38 1.98
N VAL A 83 16.98 -8.57 2.59
CA VAL A 83 15.55 -8.89 2.70
C VAL A 83 14.92 -9.05 1.32
N LEU A 84 15.22 -8.14 0.39
CA LEU A 84 14.68 -8.20 -0.97
C LEU A 84 15.13 -9.47 -1.69
N VAL A 85 16.41 -9.85 -1.62
CA VAL A 85 16.92 -11.06 -2.29
C VAL A 85 16.24 -12.32 -1.74
N ASN A 86 16.07 -12.41 -0.43
CA ASN A 86 15.48 -13.58 0.21
C ASN A 86 13.97 -13.71 -0.03
N GLU A 87 13.25 -12.60 -0.13
CA GLU A 87 11.78 -12.58 -0.16
C GLU A 87 11.21 -12.15 -1.53
N TYR A 88 12.05 -11.98 -2.56
CA TYR A 88 11.61 -11.48 -3.87
C TYR A 88 10.50 -12.32 -4.51
N TYR A 89 10.44 -13.61 -4.23
CA TYR A 89 9.38 -14.49 -4.72
C TYR A 89 7.97 -14.04 -4.26
N ARG A 90 7.85 -13.48 -3.06
CA ARG A 90 6.59 -12.89 -2.55
C ARG A 90 6.20 -11.66 -3.36
N VAL A 91 7.17 -10.76 -3.56
CA VAL A 91 6.99 -9.55 -4.36
C VAL A 91 6.50 -9.91 -5.78
N GLU A 92 7.17 -10.85 -6.42
CA GLU A 92 6.81 -11.26 -7.78
C GLU A 92 5.43 -11.92 -7.83
N LYS A 93 5.09 -12.74 -6.83
CA LYS A 93 3.76 -13.35 -6.70
C LYS A 93 2.68 -12.26 -6.64
N GLN A 94 2.85 -11.25 -5.79
CA GLN A 94 1.85 -10.17 -5.63
C GLN A 94 1.75 -9.29 -6.87
N LEU A 95 2.86 -8.98 -7.53
CA LEU A 95 2.84 -8.26 -8.81
C LEU A 95 2.10 -9.04 -9.91
N ARG A 96 2.25 -10.38 -9.94
CA ARG A 96 1.49 -11.24 -10.88
C ARG A 96 0.00 -11.25 -10.56
N ILE A 97 -0.36 -11.35 -9.28
CA ILE A 97 -1.77 -11.29 -8.85
C ILE A 97 -2.37 -9.93 -9.23
N ALA A 98 -1.70 -8.82 -8.90
CA ALA A 98 -2.16 -7.48 -9.24
C ALA A 98 -2.31 -7.27 -10.76
N ALA A 99 -1.40 -7.82 -11.56
CA ALA A 99 -1.48 -7.76 -13.01
C ALA A 99 -2.66 -8.57 -13.57
N ALA A 100 -2.91 -9.75 -13.04
CA ALA A 100 -4.06 -10.59 -13.43
C ALA A 100 -5.39 -9.92 -13.03
N GLU A 101 -5.47 -9.36 -11.83
CA GLU A 101 -6.64 -8.61 -11.39
C GLU A 101 -6.93 -7.40 -12.28
N ALA A 102 -5.88 -6.69 -12.73
CA ALA A 102 -6.03 -5.52 -13.60
C ALA A 102 -6.84 -5.80 -14.88
N GLU A 103 -6.82 -7.03 -15.37
CA GLU A 103 -7.61 -7.44 -16.55
C GLU A 103 -9.12 -7.50 -16.25
N SER A 104 -9.49 -7.90 -15.04
CA SER A 104 -10.88 -8.05 -14.61
C SER A 104 -11.48 -6.77 -14.02
N LEU A 105 -10.66 -5.81 -13.61
CA LEU A 105 -11.13 -4.59 -12.96
C LEU A 105 -11.96 -3.72 -13.91
N LYS A 106 -13.15 -3.36 -13.44
CA LYS A 106 -14.07 -2.48 -14.17
C LYS A 106 -13.91 -1.04 -13.68
N PHE A 107 -12.96 -0.32 -14.23
CA PHE A 107 -12.84 1.11 -14.06
C PHE A 107 -13.94 1.81 -14.86
N GLY A 108 -15.10 1.99 -14.27
CA GLY A 108 -16.18 2.78 -14.86
C GLY A 108 -16.11 4.25 -14.47
N ARG A 109 -17.27 4.91 -14.43
CA ARG A 109 -17.40 6.24 -13.81
C ARG A 109 -17.27 6.09 -12.30
N LEU A 110 -16.05 6.21 -11.79
CA LEU A 110 -15.75 6.11 -10.37
C LEU A 110 -15.67 7.50 -9.75
N PRO A 111 -16.09 7.64 -8.49
CA PRO A 111 -15.92 8.87 -7.75
C PRO A 111 -14.45 9.27 -7.60
N CYS A 112 -14.19 10.58 -7.76
CA CYS A 112 -12.88 11.21 -7.56
C CYS A 112 -13.00 12.33 -6.54
N PHE A 113 -11.91 12.65 -5.87
CA PHE A 113 -11.87 13.87 -5.06
C PHE A 113 -11.92 15.10 -5.97
N ALA A 114 -12.79 16.05 -5.61
CA ALA A 114 -13.00 17.27 -6.39
C ALA A 114 -12.02 18.38 -6.01
N ALA A 115 -11.40 18.30 -4.82
CA ALA A 115 -10.55 19.35 -4.26
C ALA A 115 -9.37 18.77 -3.46
N GLY A 116 -8.43 19.64 -3.05
CA GLY A 116 -7.24 19.30 -2.31
C GLY A 116 -6.13 18.69 -3.18
N GLU A 117 -5.08 18.18 -2.54
CA GLU A 117 -3.93 17.57 -3.23
C GLU A 117 -4.31 16.33 -4.05
N ALA A 118 -5.37 15.66 -3.67
CA ALA A 118 -5.89 14.47 -4.34
C ALA A 118 -6.92 14.77 -5.45
N ALA A 119 -7.13 16.04 -5.82
CA ALA A 119 -8.12 16.43 -6.83
C ALA A 119 -7.94 15.66 -8.15
N GLY A 120 -9.03 15.11 -8.67
CA GLY A 120 -9.05 14.28 -9.88
C GLY A 120 -8.59 12.82 -9.68
N SER A 121 -8.09 12.47 -8.48
CA SER A 121 -7.69 11.09 -8.16
C SER A 121 -8.89 10.24 -7.73
N LEU A 122 -8.85 8.95 -8.08
CA LEU A 122 -9.88 8.00 -7.67
C LEU A 122 -9.97 7.93 -6.15
N ARG A 123 -11.17 8.14 -5.61
CA ARG A 123 -11.44 8.17 -4.18
C ARG A 123 -10.93 6.90 -3.48
N CYS A 124 -11.32 5.72 -3.97
CA CYS A 124 -10.91 4.44 -3.38
C CYS A 124 -9.37 4.24 -3.41
N ALA A 125 -8.67 4.75 -4.41
CA ALA A 125 -7.21 4.66 -4.49
C ALA A 125 -6.51 5.58 -3.47
N VAL A 126 -7.02 6.79 -3.28
CA VAL A 126 -6.50 7.74 -2.29
C VAL A 126 -6.72 7.21 -0.87
N LEU A 127 -7.93 6.69 -0.59
CA LEU A 127 -8.26 6.11 0.72
C LEU A 127 -7.35 4.91 1.03
N ALA A 128 -7.17 3.99 0.08
CA ALA A 128 -6.29 2.84 0.23
C ALA A 128 -4.83 3.27 0.48
N LYS A 129 -4.34 4.24 -0.27
CA LYS A 129 -2.99 4.79 -0.10
C LYS A 129 -2.82 5.40 1.30
N LYS A 130 -3.76 6.24 1.74
CA LYS A 130 -3.70 6.89 3.04
C LYS A 130 -3.72 5.87 4.19
N LEU A 131 -4.56 4.85 4.09
CA LEU A 131 -4.60 3.77 5.07
C LEU A 131 -3.25 3.03 5.14
N CYS A 132 -2.67 2.67 3.99
CA CYS A 132 -1.35 2.03 3.95
C CYS A 132 -0.26 2.92 4.56
N GLU A 133 -0.26 4.23 4.30
CA GLU A 133 0.68 5.18 4.91
C GLU A 133 0.57 5.19 6.44
N LEU A 134 -0.65 5.26 6.98
CA LEU A 134 -0.91 5.27 8.42
C LEU A 134 -0.54 3.94 9.10
N CYS A 135 -0.65 2.84 8.38
CA CYS A 135 -0.30 1.49 8.86
C CYS A 135 1.14 1.06 8.53
N GLY A 136 2.01 1.98 8.11
CA GLY A 136 3.39 1.64 7.73
C GLY A 136 3.50 0.68 6.54
N GLY A 137 2.50 0.69 5.66
CA GLY A 137 2.43 -0.13 4.45
C GLY A 137 1.78 -1.51 4.61
N ALA A 138 1.36 -1.88 5.81
CA ALA A 138 0.81 -3.20 6.14
C ALA A 138 -0.51 -3.09 6.92
N PRO A 139 -1.62 -2.65 6.31
CA PRO A 139 -2.90 -2.53 7.00
C PRO A 139 -3.47 -3.90 7.35
N GLY A 140 -3.68 -4.15 8.64
CA GLY A 140 -4.42 -5.32 9.09
C GLY A 140 -5.93 -5.20 8.84
N ILE A 141 -6.64 -6.32 8.83
CA ILE A 141 -8.10 -6.35 8.61
C ILE A 141 -8.83 -5.40 9.56
N GLY A 142 -8.47 -5.37 10.84
CA GLY A 142 -9.06 -4.46 11.83
C GLY A 142 -8.91 -2.99 11.44
N SER A 143 -7.71 -2.57 11.01
CA SER A 143 -7.44 -1.20 10.56
C SER A 143 -8.22 -0.85 9.29
N VAL A 144 -8.38 -1.81 8.37
CA VAL A 144 -9.19 -1.64 7.16
C VAL A 144 -10.65 -1.39 7.53
N VAL A 145 -11.23 -2.25 8.37
CA VAL A 145 -12.63 -2.12 8.81
C VAL A 145 -12.84 -0.79 9.53
N GLU A 146 -12.03 -0.49 10.53
CA GLU A 146 -12.15 0.73 11.32
C GLU A 146 -12.07 2.00 10.44
N PHE A 147 -11.09 2.08 9.56
CA PHE A 147 -10.90 3.25 8.69
C PHE A 147 -12.07 3.44 7.72
N PHE A 148 -12.53 2.36 7.08
CA PHE A 148 -13.60 2.48 6.11
C PHE A 148 -14.97 2.63 6.74
N ASP A 149 -15.22 2.03 7.90
CA ASP A 149 -16.47 2.25 8.66
C ASP A 149 -16.58 3.71 9.08
N GLU A 150 -15.51 4.28 9.64
CA GLU A 150 -15.49 5.69 10.04
C GLU A 150 -15.67 6.63 8.83
N TYR A 151 -15.02 6.33 7.70
CA TYR A 151 -15.19 7.10 6.47
C TYR A 151 -16.63 7.07 5.96
N GLN A 152 -17.26 5.89 5.97
CA GLN A 152 -18.60 5.64 5.42
C GLN A 152 -19.72 6.23 6.28
N GLN A 153 -19.48 6.56 7.56
CA GLN A 153 -20.45 7.29 8.37
C GLN A 153 -20.87 8.62 7.74
N ASN A 154 -19.95 9.30 7.08
CA ASN A 154 -20.20 10.58 6.44
C ASN A 154 -20.37 10.48 4.92
N LYS A 155 -19.69 9.52 4.29
CA LYS A 155 -19.62 9.46 2.84
C LYS A 155 -19.56 8.00 2.33
N PRO A 156 -20.70 7.37 2.08
CA PRO A 156 -20.74 5.97 1.66
C PRO A 156 -19.95 5.70 0.37
N LEU A 157 -19.26 4.57 0.34
CA LEU A 157 -18.62 4.05 -0.87
C LEU A 157 -19.67 3.40 -1.76
N THR A 158 -19.49 3.54 -3.07
CA THR A 158 -20.32 2.83 -4.04
C THR A 158 -19.94 1.35 -4.09
N THR A 159 -20.86 0.48 -4.49
CA THR A 159 -20.58 -0.97 -4.67
C THR A 159 -19.36 -1.21 -5.57
N ARG A 160 -19.17 -0.39 -6.61
CA ARG A 160 -18.02 -0.50 -7.50
C ARG A 160 -16.71 -0.15 -6.81
N GLU A 161 -16.70 0.84 -5.94
CA GLU A 161 -15.50 1.17 -5.15
C GLU A 161 -15.15 0.06 -4.17
N ILE A 162 -16.16 -0.51 -3.50
CA ILE A 162 -15.97 -1.65 -2.59
C ILE A 162 -15.36 -2.85 -3.35
N GLN A 163 -15.85 -3.15 -4.56
CA GLN A 163 -15.29 -4.22 -5.40
C GLN A 163 -13.84 -3.95 -5.85
N LEU A 164 -13.45 -2.69 -6.01
CA LEU A 164 -12.11 -2.30 -6.40
C LEU A 164 -11.15 -2.17 -5.22
N LEU A 165 -11.67 -2.02 -4.02
CA LEU A 165 -10.89 -1.72 -2.82
C LEU A 165 -9.75 -2.74 -2.55
N PRO A 166 -9.95 -4.06 -2.66
CA PRO A 166 -8.85 -5.01 -2.45
C PRO A 166 -7.68 -4.80 -3.43
N ALA A 167 -7.97 -4.51 -4.71
CA ALA A 167 -6.94 -4.23 -5.70
C ALA A 167 -6.23 -2.88 -5.44
N MET A 168 -6.96 -1.87 -4.93
CA MET A 168 -6.36 -0.58 -4.57
C MET A 168 -5.48 -0.70 -3.32
N LEU A 169 -5.87 -1.49 -2.33
CA LEU A 169 -5.05 -1.79 -1.15
C LEU A 169 -3.76 -2.50 -1.57
N ARG A 170 -3.86 -3.59 -2.31
CA ARG A 170 -2.68 -4.32 -2.82
C ARG A 170 -1.75 -3.41 -3.63
N ARG A 171 -2.31 -2.54 -4.46
CA ARG A 171 -1.50 -1.56 -5.19
C ARG A 171 -0.79 -0.60 -4.23
N ALA A 172 -1.47 -0.08 -3.22
CA ALA A 172 -0.88 0.84 -2.24
C ALA A 172 0.24 0.17 -1.43
N GLU A 173 0.08 -1.08 -1.03
CA GLU A 173 1.11 -1.90 -0.38
C GLU A 173 2.33 -2.07 -1.29
N LEU A 174 2.12 -2.42 -2.57
CA LEU A 174 3.19 -2.53 -3.57
C LEU A 174 3.88 -1.19 -3.84
N GLU A 175 3.16 -0.07 -3.83
CA GLU A 175 3.74 1.28 -3.94
C GLU A 175 4.60 1.63 -2.73
N THR A 176 4.18 1.26 -1.52
CA THR A 176 4.97 1.44 -0.30
C THR A 176 6.26 0.61 -0.36
N LEU A 177 6.14 -0.67 -0.72
CA LEU A 177 7.28 -1.56 -0.90
C LEU A 177 8.26 -1.02 -1.95
N TYR A 178 7.75 -0.57 -3.09
CA TYR A 178 8.54 0.06 -4.15
C TYR A 178 9.28 1.30 -3.63
N GLY A 179 8.61 2.15 -2.86
CA GLY A 179 9.22 3.30 -2.20
C GLY A 179 10.36 2.91 -1.27
N ILE A 180 10.15 1.92 -0.40
CA ILE A 180 11.18 1.44 0.54
C ILE A 180 12.42 0.94 -0.23
N VAL A 181 12.22 0.14 -1.28
CA VAL A 181 13.31 -0.50 -2.02
C VAL A 181 14.02 0.48 -2.96
N CYS A 182 13.29 1.25 -3.77
CA CYS A 182 13.87 2.05 -4.85
C CYS A 182 14.33 3.45 -4.41
N THR A 183 13.93 3.91 -3.22
CA THR A 183 14.44 5.18 -2.65
C THR A 183 15.53 4.97 -1.60
N ALA A 184 15.91 3.73 -1.33
CA ALA A 184 16.98 3.39 -0.42
C ALA A 184 18.34 3.82 -1.02
N GLY A 185 18.80 5.02 -0.71
CA GLY A 185 20.22 5.33 -0.79
C GLY A 185 20.98 4.51 0.26
N ASP A 186 22.25 4.20 0.02
CA ASP A 186 23.14 3.37 0.86
C ASP A 186 23.49 4.04 2.21
N GLY A 187 22.52 4.63 2.93
CA GLY A 187 22.74 5.34 4.18
C GLY A 187 22.53 4.46 5.43
N PRO A 188 23.01 4.91 6.61
CA PRO A 188 22.97 4.16 7.89
C PRO A 188 21.55 3.89 8.43
N LEU A 189 20.50 4.35 7.78
CA LEU A 189 19.08 4.10 8.11
C LEU A 189 18.54 2.75 7.58
N GLY A 190 19.42 1.88 7.06
CA GLY A 190 19.04 0.63 6.41
C GLY A 190 18.28 -0.37 7.29
N THR A 191 18.56 -0.43 8.60
CA THR A 191 17.92 -1.40 9.51
C THR A 191 16.45 -1.11 9.76
N GLY A 192 16.07 0.15 9.96
CA GLY A 192 14.65 0.53 10.13
C GLY A 192 13.83 0.29 8.85
N ARG A 193 14.42 0.55 7.68
CA ARG A 193 13.79 0.28 6.39
C ARG A 193 13.67 -1.22 6.09
N ALA A 194 14.67 -2.02 6.49
CA ALA A 194 14.61 -3.47 6.35
C ALA A 194 13.47 -4.05 7.20
N ALA A 195 13.29 -3.57 8.43
CA ALA A 195 12.15 -3.96 9.28
C ALA A 195 10.82 -3.54 8.66
N ALA A 196 10.71 -2.32 8.13
CA ALA A 196 9.52 -1.86 7.41
C ALA A 196 9.23 -2.74 6.18
N LEU A 197 10.26 -3.09 5.41
CA LEU A 197 10.13 -4.00 4.26
C LEU A 197 9.62 -5.38 4.69
N GLN A 198 10.18 -5.94 5.77
CA GLN A 198 9.72 -7.23 6.32
C GLN A 198 8.26 -7.18 6.75
N ASN A 199 7.83 -6.09 7.40
CA ASN A 199 6.43 -5.92 7.81
C ASN A 199 5.49 -5.88 6.60
N VAL A 200 5.83 -5.13 5.56
CA VAL A 200 5.02 -5.08 4.33
C VAL A 200 4.99 -6.45 3.64
N LEU A 201 6.13 -7.14 3.56
CA LEU A 201 6.19 -8.47 2.96
C LEU A 201 5.42 -9.53 3.75
N ALA A 202 5.33 -9.39 5.07
CA ALA A 202 4.55 -10.30 5.92
C ALA A 202 3.03 -10.10 5.72
N ALA A 203 2.58 -8.89 5.34
CA ALA A 203 1.19 -8.58 5.07
C ALA A 203 0.74 -8.99 3.67
N LEU A 204 1.66 -9.05 2.71
CA LEU A 204 1.43 -9.52 1.33
C LEU A 204 1.32 -11.05 1.25
#